data_38d21da8f6502ec202dca8e29b46edd9
#
_entry.id   38d21da8f6502ec202dca8e29b46edd9
#
_cell.length_a   1.000
_cell.length_b   1.000
_cell.length_c   1.000
_cell.angle_alpha   90.00
_cell.angle_beta   90.00
_cell.angle_gamma   90.00
#
_symmetry.space_group_name_H-M   'P 1'
#
loop_
_entity.id
_entity.type
_entity.pdbx_description
1 polymer ?
#
loop_
_entity_poly.entity_id
_entity_poly.type
_entity_poly.pdbx_seq_one_letter_code
_entity_poly.pdbx_strand_id
1 'polypeptide(L)'
;MRNVLGVKNAQHVEYDAYAPNLVIVPASYPVIVRPQDAPRLTGAMKIRVRLGSLAYRIYRAKTVNERFHCNNELNPDFERAIEEKGMTISGRGEHGEARIIELNDHPFFLATGFQPQLSSEENRPHSLIMAFLKAAREASV
;
A
#
# COMPACT_ATOMS: atom_id res chain seq x y z
N MET A 1 -4.72 -7.71 -8.28
CA MET A 1 -3.94 -8.60 -9.18
C MET A 1 -4.84 -9.58 -9.93
N ARG A 2 -5.54 -10.47 -9.23
CA ARG A 2 -6.37 -11.49 -9.89
C ARG A 2 -7.46 -10.90 -10.77
N ASN A 3 -8.22 -9.93 -10.27
CA ASN A 3 -9.37 -9.35 -10.97
C ASN A 3 -8.98 -8.25 -11.98
N VAL A 4 -7.96 -7.46 -11.70
CA VAL A 4 -7.58 -6.31 -12.55
C VAL A 4 -6.56 -6.72 -13.61
N LEU A 5 -5.52 -7.49 -13.24
CA LEU A 5 -4.46 -7.90 -14.15
C LEU A 5 -4.69 -9.30 -14.76
N GLY A 6 -5.67 -10.06 -14.30
CA GLY A 6 -5.91 -11.43 -14.76
C GLY A 6 -4.85 -12.46 -14.31
N VAL A 7 -3.99 -12.11 -13.36
CA VAL A 7 -2.95 -13.01 -12.82
C VAL A 7 -3.61 -13.98 -11.84
N LYS A 8 -4.18 -15.09 -12.39
CA LYS A 8 -4.99 -16.05 -11.63
C LYS A 8 -4.26 -16.65 -10.43
N ASN A 9 -2.97 -16.92 -10.56
CA ASN A 9 -2.10 -17.53 -9.56
C ASN A 9 -1.31 -16.47 -8.76
N ALA A 10 -1.78 -15.23 -8.71
CA ALA A 10 -1.18 -14.20 -7.88
C ALA A 10 -1.19 -14.61 -6.41
N GLN A 11 -0.04 -14.57 -5.76
CA GLN A 11 0.13 -15.08 -4.41
C GLN A 11 0.92 -14.13 -3.52
N HIS A 12 0.81 -14.34 -2.22
CA HIS A 12 1.54 -13.66 -1.19
C HIS A 12 2.56 -14.62 -0.57
N VAL A 13 3.76 -14.16 -0.33
CA VAL A 13 4.87 -14.97 0.18
C VAL A 13 4.56 -15.71 1.50
N GLU A 14 3.70 -15.14 2.35
CA GLU A 14 3.30 -15.76 3.62
C GLU A 14 2.39 -17.00 3.41
N TYR A 15 1.72 -17.13 2.27
CA TYR A 15 0.85 -18.28 1.99
C TYR A 15 1.56 -19.35 1.18
N ASP A 16 2.40 -18.95 0.21
CA ASP A 16 3.18 -19.87 -0.61
C ASP A 16 4.44 -19.15 -1.11
N ALA A 17 5.56 -19.39 -0.44
CA ALA A 17 6.83 -18.75 -0.77
C ALA A 17 7.45 -19.23 -2.11
N TYR A 18 6.95 -20.33 -2.67
CA TYR A 18 7.43 -20.91 -3.91
C TYR A 18 6.50 -20.66 -5.11
N ALA A 19 5.42 -19.90 -4.89
CA ALA A 19 4.49 -19.59 -5.97
C ALA A 19 5.19 -18.82 -7.11
N PRO A 20 4.85 -19.12 -8.38
CA PRO A 20 5.52 -18.49 -9.54
C PRO A 20 5.18 -17.00 -9.70
N ASN A 21 4.08 -16.53 -9.12
CA ASN A 21 3.59 -15.16 -9.22
C ASN A 21 3.45 -14.52 -7.83
N LEU A 22 4.56 -14.31 -7.15
CA LEU A 22 4.60 -13.60 -5.88
C LEU A 22 4.43 -12.10 -6.10
N VAL A 23 3.22 -11.61 -5.84
CA VAL A 23 2.85 -10.20 -5.95
C VAL A 23 3.28 -9.43 -4.70
N ILE A 24 3.22 -10.09 -3.55
CA ILE A 24 3.73 -9.57 -2.28
C ILE A 24 4.92 -10.43 -1.89
N VAL A 25 6.05 -9.76 -1.71
CA VAL A 25 7.36 -10.36 -1.43
C VAL A 25 7.92 -9.81 -0.10
N PRO A 26 8.92 -10.44 0.50
CA PRO A 26 9.61 -9.85 1.65
C PRO A 26 10.14 -8.46 1.29
N ALA A 27 10.03 -7.51 2.21
CA ALA A 27 10.55 -6.16 2.02
C ALA A 27 12.05 -6.22 1.77
N SER A 28 12.47 -5.58 0.68
CA SER A 28 13.88 -5.53 0.28
C SER A 28 14.71 -4.60 1.16
N TYR A 29 14.05 -3.77 1.95
CA TYR A 29 14.71 -2.82 2.85
C TYR A 29 14.03 -2.75 4.23
N PRO A 30 14.79 -2.73 5.33
CA PRO A 30 16.25 -2.91 5.41
C PRO A 30 16.69 -4.31 4.96
N VAL A 31 17.82 -4.39 4.28
CA VAL A 31 18.42 -5.66 3.83
C VAL A 31 18.91 -6.44 5.05
N ILE A 32 17.99 -7.17 5.67
CA ILE A 32 18.29 -8.02 6.83
C ILE A 32 17.79 -9.42 6.50
N VAL A 33 18.68 -10.39 6.48
CA VAL A 33 18.30 -11.80 6.48
C VAL A 33 17.69 -12.10 7.84
N ARG A 34 16.37 -12.31 7.87
CA ARG A 34 15.62 -12.55 9.11
C ARG A 34 15.26 -14.02 9.24
N PRO A 35 15.35 -14.60 10.44
CA PRO A 35 14.74 -15.88 10.73
C PRO A 35 13.24 -15.86 10.42
N GLN A 36 12.69 -17.02 10.04
CA GLN A 36 11.28 -17.14 9.65
C GLN A 36 10.31 -16.78 10.79
N ASP A 37 10.74 -16.97 12.03
CA ASP A 37 10.01 -16.70 13.27
C ASP A 37 10.32 -15.32 13.88
N ALA A 38 11.16 -14.51 13.23
CA ALA A 38 11.50 -13.19 13.74
C ALA A 38 10.26 -12.28 13.84
N PRO A 39 10.18 -11.43 14.89
CA PRO A 39 9.08 -10.47 15.04
C PRO A 39 8.93 -9.58 13.80
N ARG A 40 7.69 -9.17 13.49
CA ARG A 40 7.43 -8.26 12.36
C ARG A 40 8.18 -6.94 12.52
N LEU A 41 8.65 -6.40 11.40
CA LEU A 41 9.25 -5.06 11.38
C LEU A 41 8.20 -4.04 11.79
N THR A 42 8.57 -3.17 12.71
CA THR A 42 7.72 -2.10 13.21
C THR A 42 8.49 -0.80 13.19
N GLY A 43 7.84 0.28 12.77
CA GLY A 43 8.50 1.57 12.73
C GLY A 43 7.63 2.66 12.12
N ALA A 44 8.27 3.73 11.72
CA ALA A 44 7.70 4.79 10.90
C ALA A 44 8.46 4.87 9.58
N MET A 45 7.74 5.16 8.51
CA MET A 45 8.31 5.36 7.18
C MET A 45 7.87 6.70 6.59
N LYS A 46 8.78 7.34 5.89
CA LYS A 46 8.52 8.54 5.12
C LYS A 46 8.06 8.16 3.73
N ILE A 47 6.94 8.71 3.29
CA ILE A 47 6.33 8.41 2.01
C ILE A 47 6.19 9.70 1.19
N ARG A 48 6.75 9.69 -0.03
CA ARG A 48 6.51 10.75 -1.02
C ARG A 48 5.20 10.47 -1.72
N VAL A 49 4.28 11.45 -1.68
CA VAL A 49 2.93 11.34 -2.25
C VAL A 49 2.87 12.06 -3.60
N ARG A 50 2.35 11.38 -4.61
CA ARG A 50 2.22 11.89 -5.99
C ARG A 50 1.19 13.02 -6.04
N LEU A 51 1.58 14.14 -6.61
CA LEU A 51 0.68 15.27 -6.85
C LEU A 51 -0.49 14.85 -7.75
N GLY A 52 -1.69 15.35 -7.44
CA GLY A 52 -2.91 15.07 -8.22
C GLY A 52 -3.57 13.73 -7.91
N SER A 53 -2.93 12.84 -7.13
CA SER A 53 -3.49 11.56 -6.71
C SER A 53 -4.61 11.70 -5.68
N LEU A 54 -5.39 10.63 -5.47
CA LEU A 54 -6.38 10.57 -4.38
C LEU A 54 -5.68 10.71 -3.01
N ALA A 55 -4.57 10.01 -2.81
CA ALA A 55 -3.78 10.16 -1.59
C ALA A 55 -3.36 11.61 -1.35
N TYR A 56 -2.89 12.32 -2.40
CA TYR A 56 -2.54 13.72 -2.25
C TYR A 56 -3.74 14.62 -1.86
N ARG A 57 -4.90 14.38 -2.46
CA ARG A 57 -6.13 15.13 -2.11
C ARG A 57 -6.54 14.90 -0.65
N ILE A 58 -6.29 13.70 -0.12
CA ILE A 58 -6.62 13.34 1.27
C ILE A 58 -5.60 13.91 2.26
N TYR A 59 -4.32 13.68 2.02
CA TYR A 59 -3.24 14.10 2.93
C TYR A 59 -2.93 15.60 2.83
N ARG A 60 -3.14 16.21 1.67
CA ARG A 60 -2.77 17.60 1.35
C ARG A 60 -1.29 17.91 1.62
N ALA A 61 -0.44 16.90 1.46
CA ALA A 61 0.99 16.96 1.71
C ALA A 61 1.76 16.14 0.68
N LYS A 62 2.94 16.64 0.27
CA LYS A 62 3.86 15.93 -0.66
C LYS A 62 4.62 14.81 0.03
N THR A 63 4.67 14.84 1.33
CA THR A 63 5.38 13.85 2.15
C THR A 63 4.60 13.62 3.43
N VAL A 64 4.46 12.37 3.83
CA VAL A 64 3.82 11.95 5.07
C VAL A 64 4.68 10.93 5.80
N ASN A 65 4.50 10.82 7.10
CA ASN A 65 5.12 9.78 7.92
C ASN A 65 4.02 8.84 8.41
N GLU A 66 4.19 7.54 8.10
CA GLU A 66 3.22 6.52 8.45
C GLU A 66 3.84 5.40 9.28
N ARG A 67 3.08 4.84 10.20
CA ARG A 67 3.53 3.72 11.02
C ARG A 67 3.21 2.40 10.34
N PHE A 68 4.13 1.47 10.43
CA PHE A 68 3.98 0.14 9.83
C PHE A 68 4.31 -0.99 10.82
N HIS A 69 3.71 -2.14 10.55
CA HIS A 69 3.97 -3.41 11.23
C HIS A 69 3.87 -4.53 10.19
N CYS A 70 4.85 -4.61 9.29
CA CYS A 70 4.83 -5.53 8.15
C CYS A 70 6.24 -5.88 7.69
N ASN A 71 6.42 -7.12 7.23
CA ASN A 71 7.68 -7.60 6.66
C ASN A 71 7.67 -7.63 5.13
N ASN A 72 6.54 -7.27 4.50
CA ASN A 72 6.32 -7.51 3.08
C ASN A 72 6.01 -6.22 2.33
N GLU A 73 6.25 -6.24 1.03
CA GLU A 73 5.97 -5.14 0.12
C GLU A 73 5.47 -5.65 -1.24
N LEU A 74 4.96 -4.74 -2.07
CA LEU A 74 4.64 -5.06 -3.46
C LEU A 74 5.92 -5.45 -4.20
N ASN A 75 5.87 -6.57 -4.93
CA ASN A 75 6.94 -6.97 -5.83
C ASN A 75 7.06 -5.92 -6.97
N PRO A 76 8.23 -5.26 -7.11
CA PRO A 76 8.44 -4.22 -8.12
C PRO A 76 8.23 -4.72 -9.56
N ASP A 77 8.40 -6.02 -9.84
CA ASP A 77 8.18 -6.60 -11.17
C ASP A 77 6.73 -6.42 -11.67
N PHE A 78 5.78 -6.23 -10.75
CA PHE A 78 4.37 -6.00 -11.09
C PHE A 78 3.98 -4.53 -11.21
N GLU A 79 4.84 -3.59 -10.84
CA GLU A 79 4.49 -2.16 -10.82
C GLU A 79 4.03 -1.67 -12.21
N ARG A 80 4.79 -1.98 -13.25
CA ARG A 80 4.44 -1.59 -14.62
C ARG A 80 3.09 -2.17 -15.05
N ALA A 81 2.87 -3.46 -14.81
CA ALA A 81 1.63 -4.12 -15.16
C ALA A 81 0.41 -3.54 -14.42
N ILE A 82 0.61 -3.10 -13.17
CA ILE A 82 -0.41 -2.40 -12.37
C ILE A 82 -0.77 -1.06 -13.02
N GLU A 83 0.23 -0.26 -13.40
CA GLU A 83 0.01 1.06 -13.99
C GLU A 83 -0.63 0.97 -15.39
N GLU A 84 -0.23 0.01 -16.22
CA GLU A 84 -0.83 -0.25 -17.54
C GLU A 84 -2.32 -0.65 -17.46
N LYS A 85 -2.80 -1.09 -16.31
CA LYS A 85 -4.19 -1.48 -16.05
C LYS A 85 -5.00 -0.43 -15.29
N GLY A 86 -4.57 0.83 -15.30
CA GLY A 86 -5.31 1.95 -14.75
C GLY A 86 -5.18 2.12 -13.23
N MET A 87 -4.23 1.44 -12.61
CA MET A 87 -3.85 1.74 -11.23
C MET A 87 -2.73 2.78 -11.21
N THR A 88 -2.59 3.50 -10.12
CA THR A 88 -1.54 4.50 -9.93
C THR A 88 -0.75 4.19 -8.67
N ILE A 89 0.57 4.12 -8.76
CA ILE A 89 1.43 4.14 -7.58
C ILE A 89 1.53 5.59 -7.12
N SER A 90 0.76 5.92 -6.09
CA SER A 90 0.60 7.30 -5.60
C SER A 90 1.43 7.62 -4.37
N GLY A 91 2.06 6.63 -3.75
CA GLY A 91 3.01 6.82 -2.66
C GLY A 91 4.21 5.91 -2.79
N ARG A 92 5.41 6.49 -2.63
CA ARG A 92 6.67 5.76 -2.63
C ARG A 92 7.49 6.05 -1.38
N GLY A 93 8.06 5.02 -0.81
CA GLY A 93 9.00 5.11 0.30
C GLY A 93 10.34 5.74 -0.08
N GLU A 94 11.27 5.77 0.86
CA GLU A 94 12.57 6.44 0.70
C GLU A 94 13.47 5.74 -0.32
N HIS A 95 13.31 4.43 -0.50
CA HIS A 95 14.07 3.61 -1.45
C HIS A 95 13.35 3.41 -2.78
N GLY A 96 12.22 4.08 -3.00
CA GLY A 96 11.45 4.03 -4.23
C GLY A 96 10.34 2.96 -4.25
N GLU A 97 10.27 2.12 -3.24
CA GLU A 97 9.28 1.06 -3.11
C GLU A 97 7.83 1.61 -3.05
N ALA A 98 6.89 0.88 -3.66
CA ALA A 98 5.49 1.27 -3.67
C ALA A 98 4.87 1.13 -2.26
N ARG A 99 4.25 2.19 -1.77
CA ARG A 99 3.62 2.25 -0.44
C ARG A 99 2.15 2.65 -0.48
N ILE A 100 1.69 3.30 -1.56
CA ILE A 100 0.28 3.60 -1.80
C ILE A 100 -0.03 3.30 -3.26
N ILE A 101 -1.12 2.59 -3.50
CA ILE A 101 -1.65 2.27 -4.83
C ILE A 101 -3.12 2.66 -4.88
N GLU A 102 -3.55 3.29 -5.97
CA GLU A 102 -4.92 3.71 -6.24
C GLU A 102 -5.46 3.01 -7.48
N LEU A 103 -6.77 2.78 -7.54
CA LEU A 103 -7.48 2.42 -8.76
C LEU A 103 -8.23 3.66 -9.26
N ASN A 104 -7.86 4.16 -10.44
CA ASN A 104 -8.25 5.49 -10.92
C ASN A 104 -9.77 5.61 -11.16
N ASP A 105 -10.40 4.59 -11.72
CA ASP A 105 -11.82 4.60 -12.09
C ASP A 105 -12.73 4.01 -11.00
N HIS A 106 -12.29 4.08 -9.75
CA HIS A 106 -13.07 3.60 -8.60
C HIS A 106 -13.39 4.76 -7.65
N PRO A 107 -14.61 4.85 -7.10
CA PRO A 107 -15.00 5.92 -6.17
C PRO A 107 -14.05 6.11 -5.00
N PHE A 108 -13.59 5.00 -4.43
CA PHE A 108 -12.53 4.98 -3.43
C PHE A 108 -11.83 3.62 -3.42
N PHE A 109 -10.64 3.56 -3.98
CA PHE A 109 -9.76 2.41 -3.82
C PHE A 109 -8.36 2.90 -3.51
N LEU A 110 -7.86 2.55 -2.34
CA LEU A 110 -6.52 2.91 -1.90
C LEU A 110 -5.96 1.75 -1.06
N ALA A 111 -4.86 1.17 -1.54
CA ALA A 111 -4.11 0.12 -0.83
C ALA A 111 -2.82 0.70 -0.28
N THR A 112 -2.47 0.34 0.96
CA THR A 112 -1.28 0.87 1.65
C THR A 112 -0.34 -0.22 2.09
N GLY A 113 0.96 -0.01 1.93
CA GLY A 113 2.05 -0.81 2.52
C GLY A 113 2.39 -0.39 3.95
N PHE A 114 1.44 0.20 4.65
CA PHE A 114 1.48 0.60 6.07
C PHE A 114 0.08 0.47 6.67
N GLN A 115 -0.05 0.66 7.97
CA GLN A 115 -1.30 0.47 8.70
C GLN A 115 -1.83 1.82 9.23
N PRO A 116 -2.78 2.47 8.53
CA PRO A 116 -3.32 3.78 8.93
C PRO A 116 -3.85 3.82 10.37
N GLN A 117 -4.41 2.70 10.86
CA GLN A 117 -4.92 2.61 12.22
C GLN A 117 -3.84 2.80 13.30
N LEU A 118 -2.56 2.53 12.99
CA LEU A 118 -1.46 2.74 13.95
C LEU A 118 -1.14 4.22 14.20
N SER A 119 -1.60 5.10 13.30
CA SER A 119 -1.44 6.55 13.38
C SER A 119 -2.77 7.26 13.67
N SER A 120 -3.85 6.51 13.96
CA SER A 120 -5.17 7.04 14.29
C SER A 120 -5.30 7.22 15.79
N GLU A 121 -5.82 8.37 16.22
CA GLU A 121 -6.05 8.73 17.63
C GLU A 121 -7.53 9.11 17.81
N GLU A 122 -8.06 8.99 19.02
CA GLU A 122 -9.46 9.27 19.34
C GLU A 122 -9.90 10.67 18.88
N ASN A 123 -9.08 11.68 19.16
CA ASN A 123 -9.38 13.07 18.80
C ASN A 123 -8.78 13.50 17.44
N ARG A 124 -8.05 12.63 16.78
CA ARG A 124 -7.41 12.86 15.49
C ARG A 124 -7.42 11.57 14.65
N PRO A 125 -8.59 11.15 14.17
CA PRO A 125 -8.69 9.96 13.35
C PRO A 125 -7.89 10.13 12.06
N HIS A 126 -7.33 9.02 11.58
CA HIS A 126 -6.47 9.04 10.40
C HIS A 126 -7.22 9.48 9.14
N SER A 127 -6.63 10.39 8.37
CA SER A 127 -7.27 11.02 7.20
C SER A 127 -7.74 10.02 6.13
N LEU A 128 -6.99 8.94 5.87
CA LEU A 128 -7.39 7.88 4.93
C LEU A 128 -8.63 7.12 5.42
N ILE A 129 -8.71 6.84 6.72
CA ILE A 129 -9.88 6.15 7.32
C ILE A 129 -11.11 7.05 7.20
N MET A 130 -10.97 8.33 7.51
CA MET A 130 -12.08 9.30 7.38
C MET A 130 -12.53 9.47 5.93
N ALA A 131 -11.60 9.52 4.99
CA ALA A 131 -11.92 9.62 3.57
C ALA A 131 -12.66 8.37 3.06
N PHE A 132 -12.24 7.17 3.51
CA PHE A 132 -12.94 5.92 3.19
C PHE A 132 -14.38 5.92 3.72
N LEU A 133 -14.59 6.28 4.98
CA LEU A 133 -15.92 6.34 5.60
C LEU A 133 -16.83 7.36 4.89
N LYS A 134 -16.27 8.50 4.48
CA LYS A 134 -17.01 9.49 3.70
C LYS A 134 -17.43 8.92 2.35
N ALA A 135 -16.51 8.31 1.60
CA ALA A 135 -16.81 7.72 0.30
C ALA A 135 -17.83 6.58 0.40
N ALA A 136 -17.72 5.72 1.42
CA ALA A 136 -18.68 4.64 1.66
C ALA A 136 -20.11 5.18 1.92
N ARG A 137 -20.23 6.26 2.69
CA ARG A 137 -21.54 6.91 2.92
C ARG A 137 -22.11 7.51 1.64
N GLU A 138 -21.31 8.14 0.82
CA GLU A 138 -21.74 8.76 -0.45
C GLU A 138 -22.12 7.72 -1.51
N ALA A 139 -21.54 6.53 -1.47
CA ALA A 139 -21.90 5.42 -2.37
C ALA A 139 -23.17 4.67 -1.95
N SER A 140 -23.67 4.90 -0.73
CA SER A 140 -24.86 4.22 -0.19
C SER A 140 -26.17 5.01 -0.43
N VAL A 141 -26.09 6.11 -1.15
CA VAL A 141 -27.21 6.99 -1.56
C VAL A 141 -27.43 6.82 -3.06
#